data_f5207aca06bba77d966f86b8ebb6dc6b
#
_entry.id   f5207aca06bba77d966f86b8ebb6dc6b
#
_cell.length_a   1.000
_cell.length_b   1.000
_cell.length_c   1.000
_cell.angle_alpha   90.00
_cell.angle_beta   90.00
_cell.angle_gamma   90.00
#
_symmetry.space_group_name_H-M   'P 1'
#
loop_
_entity.id
_entity.type
_entity.pdbx_description
1 polymer ?
#
loop_
_entity_poly.entity_id
_entity_poly.type
_entity_poly.pdbx_seq_one_letter_code
_entity_poly.pdbx_strand_id
1 'polypeptide(L)'
;TGAPQNTRRKDVSELRLSEGLAYAKECGVKEIIIHAPYIINLANTVKPDTYTFGVSFLAQELKRVAAFQSKILVLHPGSHLGAGAEAGIAQLVEGLNTVLAEDDSDVLIALETMAGKGGEIGRTFEELRMIYDGVQKKDRLRVCFDTCHVHDAGYDLVHDYEGVFQKFDEVIGLSQIAVF
;
A
#
# COMPACT_ATOMS: atom_id res chain seq x y z
N THR A 1 -9.09 -13.00 -6.73
CA THR A 1 -8.96 -12.17 -5.55
C THR A 1 -9.67 -12.85 -4.38
N GLY A 2 -9.94 -12.21 -3.27
CA GLY A 2 -10.61 -12.76 -2.10
C GLY A 2 -11.22 -11.64 -1.27
N ALA A 3 -12.00 -11.98 -0.24
CA ALA A 3 -12.55 -10.97 0.66
C ALA A 3 -11.41 -10.24 1.40
N PRO A 4 -11.55 -8.93 1.67
CA PRO A 4 -10.49 -8.11 2.27
C PRO A 4 -10.00 -8.58 3.64
N GLN A 5 -10.86 -9.28 4.38
CA GLN A 5 -10.57 -9.80 5.72
C GLN A 5 -10.21 -11.30 5.74
N ASN A 6 -10.11 -11.94 4.57
CA ASN A 6 -9.89 -13.37 4.48
C ASN A 6 -8.46 -13.68 4.05
N THR A 7 -7.77 -14.52 4.80
CA THR A 7 -6.44 -15.06 4.47
C THR A 7 -6.49 -16.13 3.38
N ARG A 8 -7.64 -16.77 3.21
CA ARG A 8 -7.78 -17.86 2.24
C ARG A 8 -7.86 -17.29 0.83
N ARG A 9 -6.90 -17.65 -0.01
CA ARG A 9 -6.83 -17.30 -1.42
C ARG A 9 -6.98 -18.56 -2.26
N LYS A 10 -7.80 -18.46 -3.31
CA LYS A 10 -7.75 -19.48 -4.37
C LYS A 10 -6.42 -19.41 -5.08
N ASP A 11 -5.89 -20.55 -5.51
CA ASP A 11 -4.72 -20.55 -6.38
C ASP A 11 -5.01 -19.74 -7.66
N VAL A 12 -3.97 -19.10 -8.19
CA VAL A 12 -4.10 -18.29 -9.41
C VAL A 12 -4.54 -19.15 -10.59
N SER A 13 -4.08 -20.41 -10.66
CA SER A 13 -4.46 -21.37 -11.69
C SER A 13 -5.95 -21.75 -11.66
N GLU A 14 -6.62 -21.60 -10.51
CA GLU A 14 -8.05 -21.84 -10.38
C GLU A 14 -8.91 -20.65 -10.85
N LEU A 15 -8.27 -19.53 -11.18
CA LEU A 15 -8.93 -18.31 -11.61
C LEU A 15 -8.95 -18.28 -13.15
N ARG A 16 -10.06 -17.88 -13.73
CA ARG A 16 -10.20 -17.69 -15.18
C ARG A 16 -9.54 -16.39 -15.65
N LEU A 17 -8.22 -16.21 -15.35
CA LEU A 17 -7.53 -14.95 -15.57
C LEU A 17 -7.46 -14.55 -17.03
N SER A 18 -7.07 -15.47 -17.91
CA SER A 18 -6.94 -15.18 -19.34
C SER A 18 -8.25 -14.68 -19.96
N GLU A 19 -9.36 -15.32 -19.58
CA GLU A 19 -10.69 -14.89 -20.05
C GLU A 19 -11.10 -13.54 -19.46
N GLY A 20 -10.86 -13.34 -18.14
CA GLY A 20 -11.16 -12.08 -17.47
C GLY A 20 -10.35 -10.91 -18.03
N LEU A 21 -9.06 -11.09 -18.31
CA LEU A 21 -8.20 -10.08 -18.91
C LEU A 21 -8.60 -9.79 -20.37
N ALA A 22 -8.97 -10.80 -21.15
CA ALA A 22 -9.48 -10.62 -22.50
C ALA A 22 -10.76 -9.79 -22.48
N TYR A 23 -11.70 -10.13 -21.60
CA TYR A 23 -12.96 -9.39 -21.44
C TYR A 23 -12.74 -7.96 -20.96
N ALA A 24 -11.86 -7.74 -19.99
CA ALA A 24 -11.50 -6.40 -19.52
C ALA A 24 -10.97 -5.53 -20.69
N LYS A 25 -10.12 -6.11 -21.54
CA LYS A 25 -9.61 -5.43 -22.73
C LYS A 25 -10.71 -5.11 -23.75
N GLU A 26 -11.62 -6.04 -23.99
CA GLU A 26 -12.80 -5.80 -24.86
C GLU A 26 -13.68 -4.67 -24.34
N CYS A 27 -13.84 -4.57 -23.02
CA CYS A 27 -14.59 -3.50 -22.35
C CYS A 27 -13.82 -2.17 -22.25
N GLY A 28 -12.61 -2.08 -22.79
CA GLY A 28 -11.80 -0.85 -22.77
C GLY A 28 -11.17 -0.54 -21.40
N VAL A 29 -11.11 -1.51 -20.47
CA VAL A 29 -10.38 -1.36 -19.21
C VAL A 29 -8.90 -1.27 -19.51
N LYS A 30 -8.30 -0.13 -19.17
CA LYS A 30 -6.89 0.15 -19.48
C LYS A 30 -5.95 -0.39 -18.42
N GLU A 31 -6.38 -0.37 -17.16
CA GLU A 31 -5.54 -0.73 -16.02
C GLU A 31 -6.38 -1.38 -14.92
N ILE A 32 -5.79 -2.35 -14.24
CA ILE A 32 -6.36 -2.99 -13.07
C ILE A 32 -5.45 -2.65 -11.89
N ILE A 33 -6.00 -2.01 -10.87
CA ILE A 33 -5.30 -1.72 -9.62
C ILE A 33 -5.81 -2.71 -8.57
N ILE A 34 -4.89 -3.32 -7.85
CA ILE A 34 -5.23 -4.30 -6.82
C ILE A 34 -4.97 -3.69 -5.45
N HIS A 35 -5.95 -3.84 -4.56
CA HIS A 35 -5.82 -3.42 -3.18
C HIS A 35 -5.47 -4.61 -2.29
N ALA A 36 -4.42 -4.47 -1.49
CA ALA A 36 -4.01 -5.47 -0.53
C ALA A 36 -5.10 -5.67 0.57
N PRO A 37 -5.24 -6.88 1.12
CA PRO A 37 -6.14 -7.10 2.25
C PRO A 37 -5.70 -6.34 3.49
N TYR A 38 -6.63 -5.75 4.24
CA TYR A 38 -6.30 -5.02 5.50
C TYR A 38 -5.67 -5.90 6.58
N ILE A 39 -5.74 -7.21 6.46
CA ILE A 39 -5.10 -8.12 7.41
C ILE A 39 -3.57 -8.03 7.39
N ILE A 40 -2.99 -7.48 6.32
CA ILE A 40 -1.57 -7.18 6.26
C ILE A 40 -1.30 -5.96 7.13
N ASN A 41 -0.58 -6.16 8.23
CA ASN A 41 -0.13 -5.09 9.11
C ASN A 41 1.36 -5.25 9.42
N LEU A 42 2.19 -4.68 8.56
CA LEU A 42 3.65 -4.70 8.72
C LEU A 42 4.16 -3.76 9.81
N ALA A 43 3.33 -2.83 10.29
CA ALA A 43 3.67 -1.92 11.37
C ALA A 43 3.42 -2.50 12.77
N ASN A 44 3.03 -3.77 12.86
CA ASN A 44 2.68 -4.42 14.12
C ASN A 44 3.92 -4.87 14.88
N THR A 45 4.35 -4.08 15.85
CA THR A 45 5.47 -4.38 16.74
C THR A 45 5.07 -5.22 17.96
N VAL A 46 3.76 -5.40 18.20
CA VAL A 46 3.23 -6.04 19.41
C VAL A 46 3.09 -7.55 19.25
N LYS A 47 2.75 -8.01 18.03
CA LYS A 47 2.48 -9.42 17.74
C LYS A 47 3.42 -9.92 16.62
N PRO A 48 4.58 -10.52 16.96
CA PRO A 48 5.55 -10.99 15.98
C PRO A 48 4.97 -11.95 14.93
N ASP A 49 4.08 -12.85 15.33
CA ASP A 49 3.44 -13.79 14.40
C ASP A 49 2.58 -13.07 13.35
N THR A 50 1.88 -11.99 13.75
CA THR A 50 1.10 -11.17 12.82
C THR A 50 2.01 -10.43 11.83
N TYR A 51 3.14 -9.93 12.28
CA TYR A 51 4.14 -9.32 11.42
C TYR A 51 4.71 -10.33 10.41
N THR A 52 5.19 -11.46 10.89
CA THR A 52 5.75 -12.53 10.03
C THR A 52 4.74 -13.02 9.00
N PHE A 53 3.48 -13.20 9.43
CA PHE A 53 2.39 -13.51 8.51
C PHE A 53 2.20 -12.39 7.47
N GLY A 54 2.19 -11.12 7.89
CA GLY A 54 2.03 -9.95 7.01
C GLY A 54 3.10 -9.90 5.92
N VAL A 55 4.38 -10.11 6.28
CA VAL A 55 5.51 -10.16 5.36
C VAL A 55 5.32 -11.26 4.31
N SER A 56 5.05 -12.49 4.77
CA SER A 56 4.88 -13.62 3.85
C SER A 56 3.64 -13.46 2.97
N PHE A 57 2.56 -12.88 3.51
CA PHE A 57 1.32 -12.67 2.76
C PHE A 57 1.46 -11.55 1.73
N LEU A 58 2.16 -10.46 2.04
CA LEU A 58 2.47 -9.40 1.06
C LEU A 58 3.30 -9.95 -0.10
N ALA A 59 4.31 -10.77 0.17
CA ALA A 59 5.11 -11.42 -0.89
C ALA A 59 4.25 -12.29 -1.81
N GLN A 60 3.26 -13.00 -1.26
CA GLN A 60 2.30 -13.76 -2.07
C GLN A 60 1.38 -12.86 -2.88
N GLU A 61 0.88 -11.77 -2.30
CA GLU A 61 0.01 -10.82 -3.02
C GLU A 61 0.75 -10.14 -4.17
N LEU A 62 2.05 -9.79 -4.05
CA LEU A 62 2.83 -9.26 -5.18
C LEU A 62 2.87 -10.23 -6.36
N LYS A 63 3.14 -11.52 -6.10
CA LYS A 63 3.10 -12.56 -7.15
C LYS A 63 1.73 -12.67 -7.81
N ARG A 64 0.67 -12.52 -7.02
CA ARG A 64 -0.70 -12.52 -7.55
C ARG A 64 -0.97 -11.30 -8.41
N VAL A 65 -0.54 -10.11 -7.97
CA VAL A 65 -0.68 -8.86 -8.73
C VAL A 65 0.00 -8.99 -10.10
N ALA A 66 1.22 -9.51 -10.14
CA ALA A 66 1.93 -9.77 -11.38
C ALA A 66 1.17 -10.76 -12.29
N ALA A 67 0.59 -11.83 -11.72
CA ALA A 67 -0.23 -12.77 -12.46
C ALA A 67 -1.50 -12.15 -13.07
N PHE A 68 -2.09 -11.15 -12.41
CA PHE A 68 -3.20 -10.35 -12.92
C PHE A 68 -2.79 -9.31 -13.98
N GLN A 69 -1.50 -9.26 -14.33
CA GLN A 69 -0.92 -8.24 -15.21
C GLN A 69 -1.18 -6.80 -14.69
N SER A 70 -1.41 -6.67 -13.40
CA SER A 70 -1.48 -5.38 -12.72
C SER A 70 -0.08 -4.89 -12.37
N LYS A 71 0.11 -3.57 -12.37
CA LYS A 71 1.38 -2.94 -12.01
C LYS A 71 1.36 -2.31 -10.64
N ILE A 72 0.20 -2.21 -9.99
CA ILE A 72 0.04 -1.47 -8.75
C ILE A 72 -0.71 -2.32 -7.72
N LEU A 73 -0.09 -2.42 -6.54
CA LEU A 73 -0.70 -2.94 -5.32
C LEU A 73 -0.84 -1.79 -4.32
N VAL A 74 -2.07 -1.39 -4.01
CA VAL A 74 -2.34 -0.45 -2.92
C VAL A 74 -2.20 -1.17 -1.60
N LEU A 75 -1.45 -0.57 -0.68
CA LEU A 75 -1.16 -1.15 0.64
C LEU A 75 -1.40 -0.11 1.73
N HIS A 76 -2.24 -0.45 2.72
CA HIS A 76 -2.29 0.30 3.98
C HIS A 76 -0.94 0.14 4.71
N PRO A 77 -0.30 1.22 5.16
CA PRO A 77 0.93 1.13 5.94
C PRO A 77 0.79 0.28 7.22
N GLY A 78 -0.42 0.21 7.76
CA GLY A 78 -0.74 -0.56 8.95
C GLY A 78 -0.87 0.29 10.21
N SER A 79 -0.91 -0.36 11.37
CA SER A 79 -1.10 0.30 12.66
C SER A 79 -0.04 -0.19 13.66
N HIS A 80 0.52 0.77 14.42
CA HIS A 80 1.52 0.51 15.45
C HIS A 80 0.95 -0.05 16.76
N LEU A 81 -0.37 -0.16 16.89
CA LEU A 81 -1.07 -0.76 18.06
C LEU A 81 -0.64 -0.22 19.42
N GLY A 82 -0.34 1.07 19.51
CA GLY A 82 0.08 1.74 20.73
C GLY A 82 1.59 1.82 20.97
N ALA A 83 2.43 1.21 20.12
CA ALA A 83 3.89 1.26 20.27
C ALA A 83 4.52 2.60 19.81
N GLY A 84 3.75 3.46 19.16
CA GLY A 84 4.20 4.73 18.60
C GLY A 84 4.54 4.64 17.10
N ALA A 85 4.35 5.76 16.40
CA ALA A 85 4.50 5.82 14.94
C ALA A 85 5.93 5.46 14.49
N GLU A 86 6.95 5.98 15.16
CA GLU A 86 8.35 5.69 14.80
C GLU A 86 8.68 4.19 14.84
N ALA A 87 8.27 3.51 15.91
CA ALA A 87 8.49 2.06 16.03
C ALA A 87 7.74 1.28 14.95
N GLY A 88 6.49 1.66 14.68
CA GLY A 88 5.69 1.03 13.62
C GLY A 88 6.25 1.30 12.23
N ILE A 89 6.73 2.51 11.94
CA ILE A 89 7.40 2.86 10.67
C ILE A 89 8.66 2.03 10.49
N ALA A 90 9.50 1.93 11.51
CA ALA A 90 10.73 1.11 11.45
C ALA A 90 10.41 -0.36 11.11
N GLN A 91 9.39 -0.92 11.76
CA GLN A 91 8.96 -2.30 11.53
C GLN A 91 8.39 -2.48 10.10
N LEU A 92 7.56 -1.53 9.63
CA LEU A 92 7.04 -1.53 8.27
C LEU A 92 8.16 -1.48 7.23
N VAL A 93 9.14 -0.60 7.42
CA VAL A 93 10.30 -0.45 6.53
C VAL A 93 11.11 -1.75 6.45
N GLU A 94 11.36 -2.41 7.58
CA GLU A 94 12.01 -3.72 7.61
C GLU A 94 11.23 -4.76 6.81
N GLY A 95 9.92 -4.83 7.00
CA GLY A 95 9.05 -5.75 6.26
C GLY A 95 9.03 -5.48 4.77
N LEU A 96 8.94 -4.21 4.35
CA LEU A 96 8.99 -3.84 2.94
C LEU A 96 10.34 -4.17 2.31
N ASN A 97 11.44 -3.89 2.99
CA ASN A 97 12.77 -4.23 2.51
C ASN A 97 12.94 -5.75 2.36
N THR A 98 12.45 -6.52 3.31
CA THR A 98 12.47 -7.99 3.26
C THR A 98 11.71 -8.51 2.04
N VAL A 99 10.48 -8.06 1.85
CA VAL A 99 9.63 -8.50 0.72
C VAL A 99 10.21 -8.07 -0.61
N LEU A 100 10.62 -6.81 -0.73
CA LEU A 100 11.13 -6.27 -1.99
C LEU A 100 12.51 -6.83 -2.36
N ALA A 101 13.32 -7.27 -1.40
CA ALA A 101 14.61 -7.91 -1.69
C ALA A 101 14.43 -9.20 -2.49
N GLU A 102 13.39 -9.97 -2.20
CA GLU A 102 13.10 -11.28 -2.80
C GLU A 102 12.13 -11.21 -3.99
N ASP A 103 11.52 -10.03 -4.23
CA ASP A 103 10.54 -9.85 -5.31
C ASP A 103 11.22 -9.37 -6.59
N ASP A 104 11.13 -10.18 -7.65
CA ASP A 104 11.67 -9.91 -8.98
C ASP A 104 10.64 -9.30 -9.94
N SER A 105 9.40 -9.06 -9.48
CA SER A 105 8.38 -8.42 -10.31
C SER A 105 8.65 -6.93 -10.47
N ASP A 106 7.93 -6.29 -11.39
CA ASP A 106 7.94 -4.82 -11.57
C ASP A 106 6.73 -4.15 -10.91
N VAL A 107 6.03 -4.86 -10.03
CA VAL A 107 4.85 -4.35 -9.32
C VAL A 107 5.26 -3.25 -8.34
N LEU A 108 4.59 -2.11 -8.43
CA LEU A 108 4.75 -0.98 -7.51
C LEU A 108 3.84 -1.17 -6.30
N ILE A 109 4.35 -0.84 -5.12
CA ILE A 109 3.55 -0.76 -3.89
C ILE A 109 3.14 0.70 -3.70
N ALA A 110 1.86 0.99 -3.85
CA ALA A 110 1.30 2.31 -3.58
C ALA A 110 0.84 2.36 -2.11
N LEU A 111 1.62 3.04 -1.27
CA LEU A 111 1.26 3.26 0.13
C LEU A 111 0.07 4.22 0.21
N GLU A 112 -0.97 3.83 0.90
CA GLU A 112 -2.18 4.65 1.03
C GLU A 112 -1.99 5.70 2.13
N THR A 113 -2.45 6.94 1.85
CA THR A 113 -2.62 7.96 2.88
C THR A 113 -3.73 7.54 3.83
N MET A 114 -3.51 7.64 5.15
CA MET A 114 -4.42 7.12 6.17
C MET A 114 -5.01 8.23 7.04
N ALA A 115 -6.19 7.98 7.60
CA ALA A 115 -6.87 8.91 8.51
C ALA A 115 -6.21 8.99 9.91
N GLY A 116 -5.39 8.01 10.27
CA GLY A 116 -4.72 7.93 11.58
C GLY A 116 -5.57 7.34 12.70
N LYS A 117 -6.65 6.64 12.37
CA LYS A 117 -7.54 6.02 13.35
C LYS A 117 -6.88 4.81 14.01
N GLY A 118 -6.99 4.69 15.33
CA GLY A 118 -6.47 3.53 16.06
C GLY A 118 -4.96 3.31 15.97
N GLY A 119 -4.16 4.35 15.68
CA GLY A 119 -2.72 4.27 15.54
C GLY A 119 -2.25 3.84 14.14
N GLU A 120 -3.03 4.09 13.10
CA GLU A 120 -2.64 3.94 11.71
C GLU A 120 -1.45 4.85 11.36
N ILE A 121 -0.52 4.30 10.59
CA ILE A 121 0.64 4.99 10.03
C ILE A 121 0.29 5.52 8.64
N GLY A 122 0.93 6.60 8.22
CA GLY A 122 0.65 7.29 6.96
C GLY A 122 -0.44 8.35 7.08
N ARG A 123 -0.71 8.79 8.32
CA ARG A 123 -1.60 9.90 8.62
C ARG A 123 -1.04 11.23 8.14
N THR A 124 0.26 11.43 8.25
CA THR A 124 0.93 12.65 7.79
C THR A 124 1.83 12.34 6.60
N PHE A 125 2.06 13.35 5.77
CA PHE A 125 2.98 13.21 4.63
C PHE A 125 4.41 12.96 5.11
N GLU A 126 4.77 13.49 6.28
CA GLU A 126 6.06 13.25 6.92
C GLU A 126 6.24 11.78 7.33
N GLU A 127 5.19 11.11 7.83
CA GLU A 127 5.25 9.66 8.12
C GLU A 127 5.48 8.84 6.84
N LEU A 128 4.80 9.18 5.74
CA LEU A 128 5.06 8.53 4.44
C LEU A 128 6.48 8.82 3.96
N ARG A 129 6.99 10.04 4.15
CA ARG A 129 8.37 10.40 3.82
C ARG A 129 9.37 9.55 4.59
N MET A 130 9.15 9.33 5.89
CA MET A 130 10.01 8.47 6.71
C MET A 130 10.05 7.04 6.17
N ILE A 131 8.91 6.50 5.71
CA ILE A 131 8.86 5.17 5.09
C ILE A 131 9.69 5.16 3.79
N TYR A 132 9.49 6.16 2.92
CA TYR A 132 10.26 6.29 1.68
C TYR A 132 11.76 6.36 1.93
N ASP A 133 12.19 7.09 2.96
CA ASP A 133 13.61 7.23 3.28
C ASP A 133 14.24 5.93 3.77
N GLY A 134 13.49 5.10 4.48
CA GLY A 134 13.97 3.83 5.01
C GLY A 134 13.95 2.67 4.01
N VAL A 135 13.13 2.73 2.97
CA VAL A 135 13.03 1.65 1.98
C VAL A 135 14.18 1.74 0.97
N GLN A 136 14.86 0.60 0.74
CA GLN A 136 16.02 0.53 -0.15
C GLN A 136 15.64 0.66 -1.64
N LYS A 137 14.62 -0.11 -2.09
CA LYS A 137 14.09 -0.06 -3.46
C LYS A 137 12.99 1.01 -3.57
N LYS A 138 13.37 2.30 -3.43
CA LYS A 138 12.43 3.44 -3.45
C LYS A 138 11.66 3.57 -4.77
N ASP A 139 12.24 3.14 -5.86
CA ASP A 139 11.65 3.10 -7.19
C ASP A 139 10.42 2.19 -7.26
N ARG A 140 10.31 1.24 -6.33
CA ARG A 140 9.16 0.33 -6.18
C ARG A 140 8.03 0.92 -5.35
N LEU A 141 8.20 2.09 -4.74
CA LEU A 141 7.17 2.76 -3.95
C LEU A 141 6.43 3.83 -4.76
N ARG A 142 5.15 3.94 -4.48
CA ARG A 142 4.26 5.02 -4.92
C ARG A 142 3.28 5.35 -3.80
N VAL A 143 2.43 6.35 -4.03
CA VAL A 143 1.37 6.74 -3.11
C VAL A 143 0.01 6.50 -3.76
N CYS A 144 -0.90 5.92 -2.98
CA CYS A 144 -2.34 6.03 -3.21
C CYS A 144 -2.85 7.18 -2.34
N PHE A 145 -3.24 8.28 -2.97
CA PHE A 145 -3.73 9.48 -2.29
C PHE A 145 -5.24 9.37 -2.10
N ASP A 146 -5.68 8.86 -0.94
CA ASP A 146 -7.09 8.83 -0.57
C ASP A 146 -7.51 10.19 0.00
N THR A 147 -8.35 10.92 -0.75
CA THR A 147 -8.80 12.27 -0.37
C THR A 147 -9.66 12.28 0.89
N CYS A 148 -10.42 11.22 1.14
CA CYS A 148 -11.22 11.08 2.34
C CYS A 148 -10.32 10.91 3.58
N HIS A 149 -9.32 10.04 3.49
CA HIS A 149 -8.37 9.82 4.56
C HIS A 149 -7.52 11.06 4.85
N VAL A 150 -7.05 11.75 3.81
CA VAL A 150 -6.29 13.00 3.96
C VAL A 150 -7.12 14.07 4.64
N HIS A 151 -8.39 14.22 4.27
CA HIS A 151 -9.29 15.17 4.94
C HIS A 151 -9.52 14.78 6.40
N ASP A 152 -9.81 13.51 6.70
CA ASP A 152 -10.01 12.97 8.04
C ASP A 152 -8.73 13.10 8.92
N ALA A 153 -7.55 13.06 8.30
CA ALA A 153 -6.27 13.28 8.97
C ALA A 153 -6.04 14.73 9.41
N GLY A 154 -6.86 15.67 8.90
CA GLY A 154 -6.86 17.09 9.28
C GLY A 154 -6.31 18.04 8.20
N TYR A 155 -6.06 17.56 7.00
CA TYR A 155 -5.72 18.42 5.85
C TYR A 155 -7.00 19.00 5.23
N ASP A 156 -7.10 20.31 5.10
CA ASP A 156 -8.31 20.99 4.61
C ASP A 156 -8.40 20.96 3.08
N LEU A 157 -8.82 19.82 2.53
CA LEU A 157 -9.05 19.68 1.09
C LEU A 157 -10.24 20.47 0.54
N VAL A 158 -11.11 20.98 1.43
CA VAL A 158 -12.32 21.73 1.04
C VAL A 158 -12.00 23.20 0.82
N HIS A 159 -11.20 23.81 1.70
CA HIS A 159 -10.94 25.26 1.67
C HIS A 159 -9.51 25.61 1.27
N ASP A 160 -8.56 24.65 1.36
CA ASP A 160 -7.15 24.86 1.02
C ASP A 160 -6.58 23.68 0.18
N TYR A 161 -7.28 23.32 -0.88
CA TYR A 161 -6.86 22.23 -1.78
C TYR A 161 -5.44 22.43 -2.33
N GLU A 162 -5.13 23.64 -2.81
CA GLU A 162 -3.83 23.95 -3.40
C GLU A 162 -2.71 23.85 -2.36
N GLY A 163 -2.92 24.37 -1.14
CA GLY A 163 -1.93 24.29 -0.06
C GLY A 163 -1.66 22.85 0.39
N VAL A 164 -2.68 21.99 0.41
CA VAL A 164 -2.49 20.57 0.72
C VAL A 164 -1.63 19.88 -0.33
N PHE A 165 -1.89 20.09 -1.62
CA PHE A 165 -1.09 19.49 -2.69
C PHE A 165 0.30 20.10 -2.78
N GLN A 166 0.47 21.39 -2.53
CA GLN A 166 1.79 22.00 -2.43
C GLN A 166 2.59 21.36 -1.30
N LYS A 167 2.02 21.19 -0.11
CA LYS A 167 2.68 20.52 1.01
C LYS A 167 3.06 19.06 0.65
N PHE A 168 2.16 18.33 -0.02
CA PHE A 168 2.46 16.98 -0.45
C PHE A 168 3.65 16.96 -1.44
N ASP A 169 3.68 17.89 -2.39
CA ASP A 169 4.76 18.01 -3.37
C ASP A 169 6.11 18.31 -2.70
N GLU A 170 6.12 19.21 -1.74
CA GLU A 170 7.33 19.57 -0.97
C GLU A 170 7.87 18.40 -0.15
N VAL A 171 6.99 17.57 0.43
CA VAL A 171 7.40 16.47 1.32
C VAL A 171 7.73 15.19 0.55
N ILE A 172 6.93 14.82 -0.44
CA ILE A 172 7.01 13.52 -1.12
C ILE A 172 7.28 13.70 -2.62
N GLY A 173 6.59 14.65 -3.26
CA GLY A 173 6.56 14.86 -4.69
C GLY A 173 5.27 14.36 -5.34
N LEU A 174 4.57 15.21 -6.07
CA LEU A 174 3.32 14.86 -6.78
C LEU A 174 3.51 13.71 -7.77
N SER A 175 4.70 13.58 -8.36
CA SER A 175 5.04 12.48 -9.27
C SER A 175 5.01 11.09 -8.62
N GLN A 176 4.96 11.01 -7.29
CA GLN A 176 4.86 9.75 -6.56
C GLN A 176 3.41 9.25 -6.44
N ILE A 177 2.42 10.08 -6.75
CA ILE A 177 1.01 9.65 -6.75
C ILE A 177 0.77 8.75 -7.97
N ALA A 178 0.39 7.51 -7.72
CA ALA A 178 0.02 6.55 -8.75
C ALA A 178 -1.49 6.24 -8.77
N VAL A 179 -2.16 6.47 -7.65
CA VAL A 179 -3.60 6.19 -7.46
C VAL A 179 -4.23 7.34 -6.69
N PHE A 180 -5.44 7.70 -7.11
CA PHE A 180 -6.35 8.56 -6.40
C PHE A 180 -7.59 7.78 -5.99
#